data_7999b953468a164f49e42782b787e73f
#
_entry.id   7999b953468a164f49e42782b787e73f
#
_cell.length_a   1.000
_cell.length_b   1.000
_cell.length_c   1.000
_cell.angle_alpha   90.00
_cell.angle_beta   90.00
_cell.angle_gamma   90.00
#
_symmetry.space_group_name_H-M   'P 1'
#
loop_
_entity.id
_entity.type
_entity.pdbx_description
1 polymer ?
#
loop_
_entity_poly.entity_id
_entity_poly.type
_entity_poly.pdbx_seq_one_letter_code
_entity_poly.pdbx_strand_id
1 'polypeptide(L)'
;MSVLFCFGLGFSAKVLAAGLKAKGWRVIGTSRSPEKTAALTALGYDGHVFDGMAPLSDPSVLAAATHILVSVPAEDQADAVLRWHAADIAKLKNLKWLGYLSTTGVYGDRGGDWVDEQSELRPTQARSQRRAEAEAGWLKLHAEHGVPVHVFRLAGIYGPGRNQLEGVRRGSAHRIVKPGQIFCRIHVEDIAQVLEASMAKPNPGAIYNLADDEPAPPQDVVQYAAELLGLPVPPAMPFDEAKLSSMQASFYADSRRVRNDRIKSELGVTLQYPSYREGLRALLSTLQS
;
A
#
# COMPACT_ATOMS: atom_id res chain seq x y z
N MET A 1 -4.57 24.09 11.85
CA MET A 1 -4.94 23.45 10.56
C MET A 1 -4.13 22.17 10.44
N SER A 2 -4.77 21.05 10.09
CA SER A 2 -4.04 19.79 9.90
C SER A 2 -3.34 19.77 8.54
N VAL A 3 -2.10 19.30 8.52
CA VAL A 3 -1.26 19.21 7.32
C VAL A 3 -0.78 17.77 7.15
N LEU A 4 -1.14 17.14 6.03
CA LEU A 4 -0.59 15.86 5.60
C LEU A 4 0.59 16.11 4.66
N PHE A 5 1.76 15.59 5.01
CA PHE A 5 2.91 15.50 4.11
C PHE A 5 3.07 14.08 3.59
N CYS A 6 3.05 13.88 2.27
CA CYS A 6 3.21 12.57 1.64
C CYS A 6 4.55 12.46 0.93
N PHE A 7 5.47 11.67 1.46
CA PHE A 7 6.59 11.19 0.67
C PHE A 7 6.07 10.16 -0.33
N GLY A 8 5.94 10.56 -1.61
CA GLY A 8 5.36 9.78 -2.68
C GLY A 8 3.82 9.86 -2.73
N LEU A 9 3.28 10.91 -3.35
CA LEU A 9 1.83 11.03 -3.57
C LEU A 9 1.41 10.16 -4.77
N GLY A 10 1.51 8.84 -4.58
CA GLY A 10 1.17 7.78 -5.54
C GLY A 10 -0.26 7.27 -5.42
N PHE A 11 -0.52 6.05 -5.91
CA PHE A 11 -1.86 5.45 -6.03
C PHE A 11 -2.64 5.47 -4.71
N SER A 12 -2.14 4.84 -3.66
CA SER A 12 -2.84 4.78 -2.36
C SER A 12 -2.86 6.13 -1.65
N ALA A 13 -1.73 6.85 -1.67
CA ALA A 13 -1.63 8.15 -1.02
C ALA A 13 -2.58 9.20 -1.62
N LYS A 14 -2.87 9.13 -2.93
CA LYS A 14 -3.82 10.04 -3.60
C LYS A 14 -5.26 9.86 -3.10
N VAL A 15 -5.69 8.63 -2.83
CA VAL A 15 -7.05 8.38 -2.32
C VAL A 15 -7.21 8.99 -0.93
N LEU A 16 -6.26 8.72 -0.03
CA LEU A 16 -6.23 9.36 1.29
C LEU A 16 -6.18 10.89 1.20
N ALA A 17 -5.27 11.42 0.37
CA ALA A 17 -5.07 12.85 0.19
C ALA A 17 -6.33 13.55 -0.32
N ALA A 18 -7.06 12.94 -1.26
CA ALA A 18 -8.31 13.48 -1.77
C ALA A 18 -9.39 13.56 -0.68
N GLY A 19 -9.55 12.50 0.12
CA GLY A 19 -10.48 12.47 1.25
C GLY A 19 -10.16 13.52 2.31
N LEU A 20 -8.90 13.66 2.69
CA LEU A 20 -8.46 14.65 3.67
C LEU A 20 -8.56 16.09 3.15
N LYS A 21 -8.24 16.32 1.86
CA LYS A 21 -8.41 17.62 1.22
C LYS A 21 -9.88 18.08 1.23
N ALA A 22 -10.81 17.17 0.94
CA ALA A 22 -12.24 17.44 1.03
C ALA A 22 -12.69 17.80 2.46
N LYS A 23 -11.98 17.34 3.49
CA LYS A 23 -12.16 17.68 4.92
C LYS A 23 -11.40 18.95 5.33
N GLY A 24 -10.84 19.73 4.39
CA GLY A 24 -10.16 20.98 4.65
C GLY A 24 -8.70 20.86 5.13
N TRP A 25 -8.05 19.69 4.95
CA TRP A 25 -6.63 19.55 5.24
C TRP A 25 -5.78 20.16 4.13
N ARG A 26 -4.66 20.76 4.49
CA ARG A 26 -3.59 21.04 3.54
C ARG A 26 -2.84 19.73 3.25
N VAL A 27 -2.59 19.47 1.98
CA VAL A 27 -1.82 18.29 1.54
C VAL A 27 -0.58 18.76 0.77
N ILE A 28 0.57 18.33 1.27
CA ILE A 28 1.88 18.49 0.62
C ILE A 28 2.29 17.12 0.11
N GLY A 29 2.71 17.02 -1.14
CA GLY A 29 3.03 15.73 -1.72
C GLY A 29 4.28 15.73 -2.58
N THR A 30 5.06 14.66 -2.53
CA THR A 30 6.23 14.53 -3.38
C THR A 30 6.02 13.62 -4.56
N SER A 31 6.78 13.85 -5.61
CA SER A 31 6.89 13.01 -6.80
C SER A 31 8.34 12.96 -7.28
N ARG A 32 8.70 11.94 -8.07
CA ARG A 32 10.07 11.73 -8.54
C ARG A 32 10.51 12.68 -9.67
N SER A 33 9.59 13.31 -10.36
CA SER A 33 9.94 14.20 -11.47
C SER A 33 9.16 15.51 -11.44
N PRO A 34 9.74 16.59 -12.01
CA PRO A 34 9.08 17.89 -12.10
C PRO A 34 7.72 17.84 -12.80
N GLU A 35 7.57 17.05 -13.88
CA GLU A 35 6.31 16.93 -14.65
C GLU A 35 5.20 16.34 -13.79
N LYS A 36 5.52 15.27 -13.03
CA LYS A 36 4.55 14.65 -12.10
C LYS A 36 4.22 15.57 -10.94
N THR A 37 5.18 16.36 -10.48
CA THR A 37 4.98 17.36 -9.44
C THR A 37 4.06 18.47 -9.92
N ALA A 38 4.25 18.97 -11.15
CA ALA A 38 3.36 19.95 -11.77
C ALA A 38 1.91 19.42 -11.89
N ALA A 39 1.75 18.13 -12.22
CA ALA A 39 0.44 17.49 -12.24
C ALA A 39 -0.22 17.43 -10.85
N LEU A 40 0.54 17.24 -9.77
CA LEU A 40 0.02 17.32 -8.40
C LEU A 40 -0.43 18.75 -8.07
N THR A 41 0.35 19.76 -8.45
CA THR A 41 0.01 21.17 -8.24
C THR A 41 -1.25 21.57 -8.99
N ALA A 42 -1.45 21.07 -10.22
CA ALA A 42 -2.67 21.31 -10.98
C ALA A 42 -3.92 20.69 -10.32
N LEU A 43 -3.76 19.62 -9.52
CA LEU A 43 -4.82 19.05 -8.68
C LEU A 43 -5.02 19.80 -7.36
N GLY A 44 -4.27 20.89 -7.14
CA GLY A 44 -4.34 21.74 -5.94
C GLY A 44 -3.68 21.13 -4.70
N TYR A 45 -2.67 20.29 -4.89
CA TYR A 45 -1.74 19.87 -3.85
C TYR A 45 -0.50 20.75 -3.86
N ASP A 46 0.19 20.87 -2.73
CA ASP A 46 1.49 21.55 -2.64
C ASP A 46 2.58 20.55 -3.06
N GLY A 47 3.03 20.65 -4.31
CA GLY A 47 3.87 19.63 -4.96
C GLY A 47 5.37 19.91 -4.82
N HIS A 48 6.16 18.89 -4.44
CA HIS A 48 7.62 18.96 -4.34
C HIS A 48 8.28 17.77 -5.04
N VAL A 49 9.50 17.97 -5.55
CA VAL A 49 10.30 16.87 -6.13
C VAL A 49 11.05 16.15 -5.02
N PHE A 50 10.93 14.83 -4.98
CA PHE A 50 11.76 13.94 -4.18
C PHE A 50 11.90 12.61 -4.91
N ASP A 51 13.07 12.35 -5.46
CA ASP A 51 13.40 11.12 -6.20
C ASP A 51 14.14 10.08 -5.35
N GLY A 52 14.50 10.44 -4.11
CA GLY A 52 15.23 9.58 -3.17
C GLY A 52 16.74 9.61 -3.36
N MET A 53 17.28 10.24 -4.39
CA MET A 53 18.72 10.33 -4.63
C MET A 53 19.40 11.43 -3.81
N ALA A 54 18.64 12.46 -3.42
CA ALA A 54 19.07 13.58 -2.60
C ALA A 54 17.96 13.95 -1.60
N PRO A 55 18.27 14.75 -0.55
CA PRO A 55 17.24 15.30 0.32
C PRO A 55 16.31 16.24 -0.45
N LEU A 56 15.16 16.58 0.15
CA LEU A 56 14.31 17.67 -0.36
C LEU A 56 15.16 18.93 -0.56
N SER A 57 14.94 19.65 -1.66
CA SER A 57 15.64 20.91 -1.93
C SER A 57 15.37 21.97 -0.86
N ASP A 58 14.21 21.94 -0.25
CA ASP A 58 13.82 22.74 0.91
C ASP A 58 13.22 21.83 2.00
N PRO A 59 14.02 21.31 2.95
CA PRO A 59 13.52 20.52 4.06
C PRO A 59 12.58 21.27 5.01
N SER A 60 12.55 22.61 4.97
CA SER A 60 11.70 23.42 5.85
C SER A 60 10.22 23.20 5.63
N VAL A 61 9.82 22.69 4.44
CA VAL A 61 8.43 22.31 4.14
C VAL A 61 7.89 21.23 5.07
N LEU A 62 8.78 20.40 5.67
CA LEU A 62 8.41 19.41 6.67
C LEU A 62 7.93 20.03 7.99
N ALA A 63 8.38 21.22 8.33
CA ALA A 63 8.04 21.89 9.59
C ALA A 63 6.54 22.16 9.75
N ALA A 64 5.81 22.27 8.63
CA ALA A 64 4.36 22.44 8.63
C ALA A 64 3.59 21.14 8.89
N ALA A 65 4.23 19.98 8.77
CA ALA A 65 3.55 18.68 8.83
C ALA A 65 3.06 18.36 10.24
N THR A 66 1.79 18.02 10.35
CA THR A 66 1.20 17.40 11.54
C THR A 66 1.05 15.89 11.37
N HIS A 67 0.99 15.42 10.13
CA HIS A 67 0.90 14.02 9.75
C HIS A 67 1.83 13.77 8.56
N ILE A 68 2.54 12.66 8.58
CA ILE A 68 3.43 12.24 7.49
C ILE A 68 2.99 10.86 7.02
N LEU A 69 2.87 10.69 5.71
CA LEU A 69 2.70 9.38 5.08
C LEU A 69 3.94 9.07 4.22
N VAL A 70 4.58 7.95 4.47
CA VAL A 70 5.70 7.45 3.67
C VAL A 70 5.19 6.33 2.76
N SER A 71 5.10 6.62 1.46
CA SER A 71 4.55 5.74 0.42
C SER A 71 5.55 5.47 -0.71
N VAL A 72 6.81 5.89 -0.54
CA VAL A 72 7.89 5.59 -1.49
C VAL A 72 8.36 4.14 -1.33
N PRO A 73 8.83 3.48 -2.41
CA PRO A 73 9.44 2.16 -2.30
C PRO A 73 10.75 2.24 -1.51
N ALA A 74 11.07 1.18 -0.77
CA ALA A 74 12.42 0.97 -0.27
C ALA A 74 13.30 0.48 -1.44
N GLU A 75 14.33 1.23 -1.77
CA GLU A 75 15.26 0.96 -2.89
C GLU A 75 16.54 0.26 -2.40
N ASP A 76 17.47 0.00 -3.31
CA ASP A 76 18.67 -0.82 -3.02
C ASP A 76 19.60 -0.21 -1.94
N GLN A 77 19.51 1.09 -1.69
CA GLN A 77 20.35 1.81 -0.72
C GLN A 77 19.60 2.18 0.57
N ALA A 78 18.67 1.36 1.04
CA ALA A 78 17.79 1.60 2.18
C ALA A 78 16.58 2.53 1.88
N ASP A 79 15.75 2.78 2.90
CA ASP A 79 14.63 3.72 2.78
C ASP A 79 15.15 5.15 2.61
N ALA A 80 14.82 5.76 1.47
CA ALA A 80 15.33 7.07 1.11
C ALA A 80 14.89 8.18 2.09
N VAL A 81 13.69 8.06 2.67
CA VAL A 81 13.19 9.06 3.63
C VAL A 81 13.93 8.94 4.95
N LEU A 82 14.16 7.73 5.46
CA LEU A 82 15.00 7.51 6.64
C LEU A 82 16.42 8.05 6.41
N ARG A 83 17.01 7.74 5.26
CA ARG A 83 18.37 8.16 4.94
C ARG A 83 18.55 9.68 4.95
N TRP A 84 17.60 10.40 4.35
CA TRP A 84 17.75 11.84 4.14
C TRP A 84 17.06 12.70 5.20
N HIS A 85 15.96 12.21 5.79
CA HIS A 85 15.07 13.03 6.59
C HIS A 85 14.75 12.48 7.98
N ALA A 86 15.38 11.37 8.43
CA ALA A 86 15.14 10.85 9.78
C ALA A 86 15.42 11.91 10.87
N ALA A 87 16.56 12.62 10.75
CA ALA A 87 16.94 13.67 11.70
C ALA A 87 16.02 14.89 11.65
N ASP A 88 15.50 15.24 10.47
CA ASP A 88 14.55 16.35 10.31
C ASP A 88 13.21 15.98 10.95
N ILE A 89 12.70 14.77 10.65
CA ILE A 89 11.44 14.24 11.20
C ILE A 89 11.50 14.14 12.72
N ALA A 90 12.61 13.66 13.28
CA ALA A 90 12.80 13.57 14.73
C ALA A 90 12.72 14.91 15.47
N LYS A 91 12.97 16.03 14.77
CA LYS A 91 12.90 17.39 15.35
C LYS A 91 11.50 18.02 15.25
N LEU A 92 10.53 17.37 14.58
CA LEU A 92 9.19 17.93 14.37
C LEU A 92 8.35 17.87 15.66
N LYS A 93 8.18 19.00 16.32
CA LYS A 93 7.45 19.09 17.60
C LYS A 93 5.93 18.93 17.47
N ASN A 94 5.37 19.18 16.28
CA ASN A 94 3.93 19.17 16.04
C ASN A 94 3.46 17.89 15.32
N LEU A 95 4.36 16.92 15.08
CA LEU A 95 4.03 15.68 14.41
C LEU A 95 3.18 14.80 15.33
N LYS A 96 1.96 14.46 14.88
CA LYS A 96 0.98 13.67 15.62
C LYS A 96 0.91 12.23 15.14
N TRP A 97 1.30 11.97 13.90
CA TRP A 97 1.20 10.66 13.28
C TRP A 97 2.18 10.55 12.11
N LEU A 98 2.83 9.42 12.00
CA LEU A 98 3.62 9.02 10.83
C LEU A 98 3.21 7.60 10.43
N GLY A 99 2.74 7.43 9.20
CA GLY A 99 2.41 6.13 8.61
C GLY A 99 3.45 5.70 7.59
N TYR A 100 4.01 4.52 7.77
CA TYR A 100 4.89 3.86 6.79
C TYR A 100 4.13 2.76 6.06
N LEU A 101 3.99 2.87 4.73
CA LEU A 101 3.36 1.84 3.91
C LEU A 101 4.36 0.75 3.57
N SER A 102 4.28 -0.36 4.28
CA SER A 102 5.05 -1.57 4.06
C SER A 102 4.28 -2.60 3.20
N THR A 103 4.63 -3.85 3.28
CA THR A 103 4.04 -4.95 2.52
C THR A 103 3.90 -6.21 3.35
N THR A 104 2.85 -6.99 3.12
CA THR A 104 2.75 -8.36 3.67
C THR A 104 3.82 -9.31 3.12
N GLY A 105 4.56 -8.88 2.09
CA GLY A 105 5.72 -9.61 1.58
C GLY A 105 6.82 -9.88 2.60
N VAL A 106 6.89 -9.08 3.68
CA VAL A 106 7.85 -9.27 4.77
C VAL A 106 7.70 -10.61 5.51
N TYR A 107 6.52 -11.21 5.45
CA TYR A 107 6.27 -12.53 6.05
C TYR A 107 6.91 -13.69 5.26
N GLY A 108 7.21 -13.49 3.97
CA GLY A 108 7.74 -14.54 3.07
C GLY A 108 6.73 -15.63 2.74
N ASP A 109 7.24 -16.78 2.29
CA ASP A 109 6.41 -17.94 2.00
C ASP A 109 5.98 -18.66 3.29
N ARG A 110 4.71 -19.05 3.34
CA ARG A 110 4.10 -19.79 4.44
C ARG A 110 3.35 -21.04 3.96
N GLY A 111 3.54 -21.45 2.72
CA GLY A 111 2.80 -22.57 2.14
C GLY A 111 1.28 -22.39 2.16
N GLY A 112 0.79 -21.16 2.25
CA GLY A 112 -0.63 -20.84 2.38
C GLY A 112 -1.15 -20.72 3.83
N ASP A 113 -0.32 -20.87 4.85
CA ASP A 113 -0.71 -20.71 6.24
C ASP A 113 -1.03 -19.24 6.60
N TRP A 114 -1.77 -19.06 7.70
CA TRP A 114 -2.13 -17.77 8.25
C TRP A 114 -0.96 -17.09 8.97
N VAL A 115 -0.84 -15.78 8.74
CA VAL A 115 0.07 -14.89 9.48
C VAL A 115 -0.70 -13.71 10.05
N ASP A 116 -0.17 -13.16 11.13
CA ASP A 116 -0.61 -11.93 11.80
C ASP A 116 0.58 -10.99 12.06
N GLU A 117 0.34 -9.89 12.75
CA GLU A 117 1.36 -8.89 13.02
C GLU A 117 2.47 -9.36 13.97
N GLN A 118 2.23 -10.44 14.74
CA GLN A 118 3.19 -11.08 15.65
C GLN A 118 4.01 -12.17 14.97
N SER A 119 3.60 -12.59 13.77
CA SER A 119 4.30 -13.63 13.02
C SER A 119 5.71 -13.19 12.63
N GLU A 120 6.68 -14.10 12.75
CA GLU A 120 8.08 -13.87 12.40
C GLU A 120 8.21 -13.39 10.94
N LEU A 121 9.10 -12.44 10.70
CA LEU A 121 9.42 -11.98 9.35
C LEU A 121 10.42 -12.94 8.69
N ARG A 122 10.07 -13.45 7.50
CA ARG A 122 10.90 -14.38 6.71
C ARG A 122 10.91 -13.97 5.24
N PRO A 123 11.33 -12.73 4.93
CA PRO A 123 11.26 -12.23 3.55
C PRO A 123 12.14 -13.08 2.62
N THR A 124 11.57 -13.56 1.53
CA THR A 124 12.23 -14.40 0.51
C THR A 124 12.76 -13.59 -0.66
N GLN A 125 12.18 -12.41 -0.89
CA GLN A 125 12.51 -11.53 -2.00
C GLN A 125 13.32 -10.32 -1.53
N ALA A 126 14.34 -9.89 -2.28
CA ALA A 126 15.16 -8.73 -1.95
C ALA A 126 14.34 -7.47 -1.65
N ARG A 127 13.27 -7.22 -2.44
CA ARG A 127 12.36 -6.10 -2.17
C ARG A 127 11.63 -6.20 -0.82
N SER A 128 11.29 -7.42 -0.39
CA SER A 128 10.63 -7.67 0.91
C SER A 128 11.61 -7.56 2.06
N GLN A 129 12.86 -7.99 1.85
CA GLN A 129 13.96 -7.82 2.80
C GLN A 129 14.19 -6.33 3.07
N ARG A 130 14.32 -5.50 2.01
CA ARG A 130 14.49 -4.05 2.18
C ARG A 130 13.31 -3.39 2.91
N ARG A 131 12.08 -3.90 2.70
CA ARG A 131 10.91 -3.42 3.45
C ARG A 131 10.99 -3.77 4.93
N ALA A 132 11.42 -4.99 5.28
CA ALA A 132 11.60 -5.38 6.67
C ALA A 132 12.69 -4.54 7.37
N GLU A 133 13.79 -4.27 6.66
CA GLU A 133 14.85 -3.38 7.15
C GLU A 133 14.34 -1.94 7.36
N ALA A 134 13.54 -1.42 6.43
CA ALA A 134 12.93 -0.11 6.56
C ALA A 134 11.92 -0.05 7.74
N GLU A 135 11.09 -1.10 7.95
CA GLU A 135 10.22 -1.19 9.13
C GLU A 135 11.04 -1.07 10.42
N ALA A 136 12.13 -1.84 10.52
CA ALA A 136 13.02 -1.81 11.68
C ALA A 136 13.62 -0.41 11.89
N GLY A 137 14.02 0.27 10.83
CA GLY A 137 14.54 1.65 10.88
C GLY A 137 13.49 2.65 11.38
N TRP A 138 12.24 2.55 10.90
CA TRP A 138 11.15 3.40 11.34
C TRP A 138 10.77 3.15 12.80
N LEU A 139 10.69 1.89 13.23
CA LEU A 139 10.41 1.53 14.62
C LEU A 139 11.56 1.93 15.56
N LYS A 140 12.80 1.88 15.10
CA LYS A 140 13.97 2.41 15.83
C LYS A 140 13.83 3.94 16.02
N LEU A 141 13.44 4.68 14.98
CA LEU A 141 13.21 6.13 15.08
C LEU A 141 12.11 6.45 16.10
N HIS A 142 11.06 5.63 16.18
CA HIS A 142 10.05 5.72 17.23
C HIS A 142 10.65 5.49 18.63
N ALA A 143 11.38 4.40 18.82
CA ALA A 143 11.94 4.01 20.13
C ALA A 143 12.96 5.02 20.66
N GLU A 144 13.81 5.57 19.79
CA GLU A 144 14.91 6.47 20.19
C GLU A 144 14.51 7.94 20.28
N HIS A 145 13.51 8.37 19.48
CA HIS A 145 13.16 9.79 19.35
C HIS A 145 11.68 10.10 19.60
N GLY A 146 10.86 9.09 19.93
CA GLY A 146 9.43 9.29 20.21
C GLY A 146 8.60 9.70 18.98
N VAL A 147 9.13 9.52 17.75
CA VAL A 147 8.37 9.80 16.52
C VAL A 147 7.14 8.89 16.48
N PRO A 148 5.92 9.41 16.26
CA PRO A 148 4.67 8.64 16.34
C PRO A 148 4.47 7.73 15.10
N VAL A 149 5.35 6.76 14.93
CA VAL A 149 5.40 5.84 13.78
C VAL A 149 4.30 4.77 13.89
N HIS A 150 3.66 4.48 12.76
CA HIS A 150 2.76 3.35 12.55
C HIS A 150 3.18 2.64 11.28
N VAL A 151 3.22 1.31 11.30
CA VAL A 151 3.58 0.49 10.13
C VAL A 151 2.35 -0.18 9.56
N PHE A 152 2.13 -0.08 8.25
CA PHE A 152 1.00 -0.67 7.55
C PHE A 152 1.51 -1.68 6.52
N ARG A 153 1.32 -2.97 6.77
CA ARG A 153 1.70 -4.07 5.87
C ARG A 153 0.58 -4.33 4.87
N LEU A 154 0.73 -3.80 3.67
CA LEU A 154 -0.29 -3.87 2.62
C LEU A 154 -0.23 -5.20 1.87
N ALA A 155 -1.38 -5.84 1.68
CA ALA A 155 -1.58 -6.92 0.73
C ALA A 155 -1.60 -6.41 -0.72
N GLY A 156 -1.98 -7.23 -1.68
CA GLY A 156 -2.09 -6.84 -3.09
C GLY A 156 -3.10 -5.73 -3.31
N ILE A 157 -2.64 -4.52 -3.62
CA ILE A 157 -3.47 -3.33 -3.75
C ILE A 157 -4.22 -3.35 -5.07
N TYR A 158 -5.55 -3.16 -5.04
CA TYR A 158 -6.38 -2.98 -6.23
C TYR A 158 -7.35 -1.80 -6.06
N GLY A 159 -7.96 -1.37 -7.18
CA GLY A 159 -8.91 -0.26 -7.22
C GLY A 159 -9.09 0.29 -8.64
N PRO A 160 -9.59 1.52 -8.79
CA PRO A 160 -9.80 2.15 -10.10
C PRO A 160 -8.53 2.17 -10.96
N GLY A 161 -8.63 1.67 -12.21
CA GLY A 161 -7.50 1.58 -13.14
C GLY A 161 -6.44 0.51 -12.82
N ARG A 162 -6.57 -0.19 -11.69
CA ARG A 162 -5.65 -1.24 -11.24
C ARG A 162 -6.43 -2.42 -10.67
N ASN A 163 -7.02 -3.22 -11.53
CA ASN A 163 -7.84 -4.37 -11.15
C ASN A 163 -7.94 -5.40 -12.28
N GLN A 164 -8.56 -6.56 -12.00
CA GLN A 164 -8.67 -7.66 -12.95
C GLN A 164 -9.71 -7.39 -14.06
N LEU A 165 -10.73 -6.56 -13.83
CA LEU A 165 -11.68 -6.19 -14.89
C LEU A 165 -10.96 -5.52 -16.07
N GLU A 166 -10.01 -4.62 -15.77
CA GLU A 166 -9.21 -3.95 -16.79
C GLU A 166 -8.36 -4.93 -17.62
N GLY A 167 -7.77 -5.92 -16.97
CA GLY A 167 -6.97 -6.95 -17.64
C GLY A 167 -7.82 -7.83 -18.55
N VAL A 168 -8.98 -8.29 -18.06
CA VAL A 168 -9.91 -9.11 -18.83
C VAL A 168 -10.47 -8.34 -20.03
N ARG A 169 -10.92 -7.09 -19.81
CA ARG A 169 -11.48 -6.24 -20.88
C ARG A 169 -10.50 -5.98 -22.01
N ARG A 170 -9.18 -5.86 -21.68
CA ARG A 170 -8.11 -5.67 -22.67
C ARG A 170 -7.59 -6.98 -23.28
N GLY A 171 -8.10 -8.13 -22.87
CA GLY A 171 -7.62 -9.43 -23.31
C GLY A 171 -6.19 -9.76 -22.83
N SER A 172 -5.68 -9.06 -21.82
CA SER A 172 -4.34 -9.23 -21.27
C SER A 172 -4.30 -10.02 -19.96
N ALA A 173 -5.46 -10.40 -19.40
CA ALA A 173 -5.53 -11.22 -18.21
C ALA A 173 -5.19 -12.67 -18.53
N HIS A 174 -4.33 -13.28 -17.72
CA HIS A 174 -3.99 -14.69 -17.79
C HIS A 174 -4.52 -15.41 -16.55
N ARG A 175 -5.23 -16.52 -16.76
CA ARG A 175 -5.74 -17.38 -15.69
C ARG A 175 -4.70 -18.44 -15.34
N ILE A 176 -3.65 -18.00 -14.63
CA ILE A 176 -2.49 -18.84 -14.26
C ILE A 176 -2.85 -19.65 -13.02
N VAL A 177 -2.69 -20.96 -13.10
CA VAL A 177 -3.01 -21.92 -12.04
C VAL A 177 -1.71 -22.47 -11.46
N LYS A 178 -1.46 -22.17 -10.19
CA LYS A 178 -0.42 -22.81 -9.37
C LYS A 178 -1.09 -23.44 -8.15
N PRO A 179 -1.04 -24.78 -7.99
CA PRO A 179 -1.67 -25.45 -6.86
C PRO A 179 -1.24 -24.87 -5.51
N GLY A 180 -2.18 -24.63 -4.61
CA GLY A 180 -1.91 -24.07 -3.26
C GLY A 180 -1.57 -22.57 -3.22
N GLN A 181 -1.55 -21.89 -4.36
CA GLN A 181 -1.24 -20.45 -4.39
C GLN A 181 -2.42 -19.62 -3.90
N ILE A 182 -2.16 -18.78 -2.89
CA ILE A 182 -3.14 -17.84 -2.32
C ILE A 182 -2.55 -16.42 -2.37
N PHE A 183 -3.37 -15.46 -2.78
CA PHE A 183 -3.08 -14.03 -2.70
C PHE A 183 -4.09 -13.32 -1.81
N CYS A 184 -3.58 -12.52 -0.86
CA CYS A 184 -4.39 -11.54 -0.14
C CYS A 184 -4.40 -10.23 -0.91
N ARG A 185 -5.50 -9.49 -0.79
CA ARG A 185 -5.73 -8.21 -1.48
C ARG A 185 -6.25 -7.17 -0.50
N ILE A 186 -6.26 -5.94 -0.93
CA ILE A 186 -6.92 -4.83 -0.22
C ILE A 186 -7.33 -3.76 -1.24
N HIS A 187 -8.55 -3.27 -1.12
CA HIS A 187 -9.02 -2.16 -1.94
C HIS A 187 -8.39 -0.85 -1.49
N VAL A 188 -8.07 0.03 -2.43
CA VAL A 188 -7.35 1.29 -2.15
C VAL A 188 -8.14 2.23 -1.23
N GLU A 189 -9.47 2.21 -1.29
CA GLU A 189 -10.33 3.01 -0.40
C GLU A 189 -10.32 2.47 1.03
N ASP A 190 -10.26 1.15 1.22
CA ASP A 190 -10.09 0.55 2.54
C ASP A 190 -8.72 0.87 3.14
N ILE A 191 -7.66 0.99 2.31
CA ILE A 191 -6.37 1.51 2.78
C ILE A 191 -6.55 2.92 3.34
N ALA A 192 -7.20 3.81 2.58
CA ALA A 192 -7.42 5.19 3.03
C ALA A 192 -8.25 5.24 4.33
N GLN A 193 -9.30 4.43 4.44
CA GLN A 193 -10.13 4.31 5.62
C GLN A 193 -9.33 3.87 6.87
N VAL A 194 -8.47 2.85 6.73
CA VAL A 194 -7.61 2.36 7.83
C VAL A 194 -6.62 3.45 8.25
N LEU A 195 -5.98 4.13 7.30
CA LEU A 195 -5.04 5.22 7.59
C LEU A 195 -5.74 6.37 8.34
N GLU A 196 -6.93 6.78 7.90
CA GLU A 196 -7.72 7.81 8.59
C GLU A 196 -8.14 7.36 10.00
N ALA A 197 -8.56 6.12 10.18
CA ALA A 197 -8.89 5.56 11.49
C ALA A 197 -7.68 5.56 12.43
N SER A 198 -6.50 5.20 11.90
CA SER A 198 -5.24 5.26 12.66
C SER A 198 -4.83 6.70 13.01
N MET A 199 -5.08 7.68 12.13
CA MET A 199 -4.85 9.10 12.45
C MET A 199 -5.78 9.60 13.55
N ALA A 200 -7.02 9.12 13.59
CA ALA A 200 -8.01 9.47 14.61
C ALA A 200 -7.76 8.78 15.96
N LYS A 201 -7.15 7.60 15.95
CA LYS A 201 -6.79 6.80 17.13
C LYS A 201 -5.32 6.38 17.06
N PRO A 202 -4.35 7.33 17.22
CA PRO A 202 -2.94 7.00 17.11
C PRO A 202 -2.50 6.00 18.19
N ASN A 203 -1.76 4.97 17.76
CA ASN A 203 -1.09 3.99 18.62
C ASN A 203 0.37 3.85 18.15
N PRO A 204 1.26 4.80 18.53
CA PRO A 204 2.65 4.83 18.05
C PRO A 204 3.40 3.53 18.35
N GLY A 205 4.15 3.04 17.36
CA GLY A 205 4.84 1.76 17.39
C GLY A 205 3.99 0.58 16.90
N ALA A 206 2.68 0.78 16.65
CA ALA A 206 1.82 -0.29 16.18
C ALA A 206 2.11 -0.69 14.72
N ILE A 207 1.91 -1.98 14.46
CA ILE A 207 1.95 -2.59 13.13
C ILE A 207 0.54 -3.08 12.81
N TYR A 208 0.06 -2.84 11.60
CA TYR A 208 -1.25 -3.28 11.12
C TYR A 208 -1.14 -3.97 9.77
N ASN A 209 -1.80 -5.13 9.65
CA ASN A 209 -1.99 -5.78 8.37
C ASN A 209 -3.22 -5.23 7.65
N LEU A 210 -3.05 -4.83 6.40
CA LEU A 210 -4.12 -4.35 5.55
C LEU A 210 -4.38 -5.39 4.45
N ALA A 211 -5.37 -6.24 4.71
CA ALA A 211 -5.89 -7.24 3.79
C ALA A 211 -7.42 -7.28 3.87
N ASP A 212 -8.07 -7.73 2.81
CA ASP A 212 -9.49 -8.08 2.84
C ASP A 212 -9.74 -9.42 3.56
N ASP A 213 -10.99 -9.84 3.67
CA ASP A 213 -11.40 -11.02 4.43
C ASP A 213 -11.37 -12.31 3.60
N GLU A 214 -11.15 -12.22 2.28
CA GLU A 214 -11.18 -13.36 1.36
C GLU A 214 -9.83 -13.58 0.64
N PRO A 215 -8.84 -14.22 1.29
CA PRO A 215 -7.66 -14.71 0.58
C PRO A 215 -8.09 -15.69 -0.52
N ALA A 216 -7.67 -15.44 -1.76
CA ALA A 216 -8.16 -16.24 -2.89
C ALA A 216 -7.04 -16.59 -3.88
N PRO A 217 -7.14 -17.75 -4.56
CA PRO A 217 -6.28 -18.08 -5.69
C PRO A 217 -6.38 -17.02 -6.79
N PRO A 218 -5.27 -16.61 -7.42
CA PRO A 218 -5.29 -15.55 -8.43
C PRO A 218 -6.16 -15.88 -9.65
N GLN A 219 -6.24 -17.14 -10.05
CA GLN A 219 -7.07 -17.59 -11.18
C GLN A 219 -8.57 -17.44 -10.93
N ASP A 220 -9.03 -17.52 -9.67
CA ASP A 220 -10.45 -17.38 -9.33
C ASP A 220 -10.91 -15.93 -9.46
N VAL A 221 -10.02 -14.99 -9.15
CA VAL A 221 -10.30 -13.55 -9.30
C VAL A 221 -10.39 -13.13 -10.78
N VAL A 222 -9.54 -13.72 -11.63
CA VAL A 222 -9.62 -13.52 -13.09
C VAL A 222 -10.92 -14.11 -13.64
N GLN A 223 -11.29 -15.32 -13.21
CA GLN A 223 -12.55 -15.95 -13.60
C GLN A 223 -13.74 -15.08 -13.19
N TYR A 224 -13.82 -14.68 -11.95
CA TYR A 224 -14.89 -13.84 -11.44
C TYR A 224 -15.00 -12.49 -12.18
N ALA A 225 -13.85 -11.87 -12.51
CA ALA A 225 -13.84 -10.65 -13.31
C ALA A 225 -14.41 -10.86 -14.72
N ALA A 226 -14.10 -12.00 -15.38
CA ALA A 226 -14.67 -12.35 -16.69
C ALA A 226 -16.18 -12.58 -16.60
N GLU A 227 -16.65 -13.32 -15.59
CA GLU A 227 -18.08 -13.57 -15.33
C GLU A 227 -18.84 -12.26 -15.11
N LEU A 228 -18.30 -11.32 -14.32
CA LEU A 228 -18.91 -9.99 -14.10
C LEU A 228 -19.03 -9.18 -15.38
N LEU A 229 -18.06 -9.29 -16.27
CA LEU A 229 -18.07 -8.56 -17.56
C LEU A 229 -18.95 -9.25 -18.63
N GLY A 230 -19.45 -10.46 -18.36
CA GLY A 230 -20.15 -11.28 -19.37
C GLY A 230 -19.22 -11.71 -20.52
N LEU A 231 -17.91 -11.78 -20.27
CA LEU A 231 -16.91 -12.16 -21.25
C LEU A 231 -16.48 -13.63 -21.07
N PRO A 232 -15.96 -14.30 -22.12
CA PRO A 232 -15.40 -15.62 -22.00
C PRO A 232 -14.31 -15.67 -20.94
N VAL A 233 -14.36 -16.67 -20.05
CA VAL A 233 -13.32 -16.89 -19.05
C VAL A 233 -12.03 -17.30 -19.75
N PRO A 234 -10.89 -16.62 -19.52
CA PRO A 234 -9.62 -17.00 -20.10
C PRO A 234 -9.28 -18.46 -19.77
N PRO A 235 -8.71 -19.23 -20.71
CA PRO A 235 -8.33 -20.63 -20.48
C PRO A 235 -7.35 -20.72 -19.30
N ALA A 236 -7.46 -21.80 -18.51
CA ALA A 236 -6.51 -22.08 -17.46
C ALA A 236 -5.13 -22.39 -18.07
N MET A 237 -4.09 -21.77 -17.52
CA MET A 237 -2.71 -21.98 -17.91
C MET A 237 -1.91 -22.46 -16.70
N PRO A 238 -1.28 -23.64 -16.74
CA PRO A 238 -0.38 -24.08 -15.68
C PRO A 238 0.75 -23.06 -15.47
N PHE A 239 1.13 -22.88 -14.19
CA PHE A 239 2.20 -21.91 -13.87
C PHE A 239 3.51 -22.17 -14.62
N ASP A 240 3.89 -23.44 -14.78
CA ASP A 240 5.14 -23.84 -15.44
C ASP A 240 5.15 -23.58 -16.95
N GLU A 241 3.97 -23.39 -17.55
CA GLU A 241 3.81 -23.04 -18.96
C GLU A 241 3.69 -21.52 -19.18
N ALA A 242 3.48 -20.75 -18.09
CA ALA A 242 3.24 -19.33 -18.18
C ALA A 242 4.54 -18.55 -18.43
N LYS A 243 4.57 -17.77 -19.51
CA LYS A 243 5.69 -16.87 -19.81
C LYS A 243 5.60 -15.59 -18.96
N LEU A 244 6.03 -15.68 -17.70
CA LEU A 244 6.01 -14.57 -16.76
C LEU A 244 7.31 -13.78 -16.79
N SER A 245 7.21 -12.46 -16.65
CA SER A 245 8.38 -11.65 -16.29
C SER A 245 8.90 -12.05 -14.91
N SER A 246 10.17 -11.77 -14.61
CA SER A 246 10.77 -12.05 -13.29
C SER A 246 9.95 -11.42 -12.15
N MET A 247 9.41 -10.22 -12.36
CA MET A 247 8.53 -9.55 -11.39
C MET A 247 7.22 -10.31 -11.18
N GLN A 248 6.55 -10.75 -12.25
CA GLN A 248 5.31 -11.53 -12.15
C GLN A 248 5.55 -12.88 -11.46
N ALA A 249 6.60 -13.61 -11.87
CA ALA A 249 6.98 -14.89 -11.25
C ALA A 249 7.26 -14.74 -9.74
N SER A 250 7.88 -13.63 -9.33
CA SER A 250 8.19 -13.37 -7.92
C SER A 250 6.95 -13.24 -7.03
N PHE A 251 5.77 -12.89 -7.57
CA PHE A 251 4.52 -12.92 -6.80
C PHE A 251 4.03 -14.33 -6.51
N TYR A 252 4.35 -15.29 -7.39
CA TYR A 252 4.00 -16.70 -7.20
C TYR A 252 5.03 -17.46 -6.36
N ALA A 253 6.12 -16.84 -5.95
CA ALA A 253 7.12 -17.47 -5.08
C ALA A 253 6.62 -17.70 -3.65
N ASP A 254 5.74 -16.82 -3.16
CA ASP A 254 5.24 -16.85 -1.80
C ASP A 254 3.73 -17.09 -1.78
N SER A 255 3.27 -17.96 -0.87
CA SER A 255 1.85 -18.22 -0.59
C SER A 255 1.59 -18.04 0.91
N ARG A 256 0.63 -17.20 1.28
CA ARG A 256 0.22 -16.96 2.67
C ARG A 256 -1.19 -16.38 2.74
N ARG A 257 -1.85 -16.57 3.87
CA ARG A 257 -3.06 -15.87 4.28
C ARG A 257 -2.72 -14.86 5.36
N VAL A 258 -3.33 -13.69 5.32
CA VAL A 258 -3.01 -12.57 6.22
C VAL A 258 -4.23 -12.22 7.04
N ARG A 259 -4.11 -12.26 8.37
CA ARG A 259 -5.15 -11.80 9.29
C ARG A 259 -5.18 -10.28 9.34
N ASN A 260 -6.39 -9.71 9.41
CA ASN A 260 -6.65 -8.28 9.49
C ASN A 260 -7.45 -7.91 10.76
N ASP A 261 -7.49 -8.80 11.74
CA ASP A 261 -8.31 -8.65 12.95
C ASP A 261 -7.96 -7.40 13.74
N ARG A 262 -6.68 -6.99 13.70
CA ARG A 262 -6.17 -5.87 14.47
C ARG A 262 -6.74 -4.52 14.01
N ILE A 263 -6.90 -4.28 12.71
CA ILE A 263 -7.53 -3.05 12.21
C ILE A 263 -9.01 -2.95 12.62
N LYS A 264 -9.68 -4.08 12.76
CA LYS A 264 -11.08 -4.16 13.19
C LYS A 264 -11.21 -3.90 14.69
N SER A 265 -10.42 -4.61 15.50
CA SER A 265 -10.52 -4.56 16.96
C SER A 265 -9.96 -3.27 17.56
N GLU A 266 -8.80 -2.77 17.11
CA GLU A 266 -8.16 -1.59 17.68
C GLU A 266 -8.66 -0.28 17.04
N LEU A 267 -8.77 -0.25 15.71
CA LEU A 267 -9.16 0.95 14.98
C LEU A 267 -10.67 1.07 14.76
N GLY A 268 -11.42 -0.03 14.94
CA GLY A 268 -12.87 -0.06 14.73
C GLY A 268 -13.25 0.00 13.24
N VAL A 269 -12.38 -0.46 12.35
CA VAL A 269 -12.61 -0.44 10.91
C VAL A 269 -13.57 -1.57 10.52
N THR A 270 -14.56 -1.23 9.71
CA THR A 270 -15.34 -2.19 8.92
C THR A 270 -14.98 -1.96 7.46
N LEU A 271 -14.42 -2.95 6.79
CA LEU A 271 -14.03 -2.82 5.40
C LEU A 271 -15.23 -2.51 4.51
N GLN A 272 -15.09 -1.54 3.63
CA GLN A 272 -16.10 -1.22 2.61
C GLN A 272 -16.16 -2.32 1.54
N TYR A 273 -15.01 -2.92 1.27
CA TYR A 273 -14.87 -4.03 0.33
C TYR A 273 -14.25 -5.24 1.05
N PRO A 274 -15.08 -6.01 1.81
CA PRO A 274 -14.58 -7.12 2.62
C PRO A 274 -14.04 -8.27 1.78
N SER A 275 -14.33 -8.32 0.48
CA SER A 275 -13.69 -9.25 -0.45
C SER A 275 -13.46 -8.61 -1.81
N TYR A 276 -12.62 -9.27 -2.64
CA TYR A 276 -12.43 -8.86 -4.02
C TYR A 276 -13.74 -8.86 -4.83
N ARG A 277 -14.78 -9.60 -4.39
CA ARG A 277 -16.07 -9.68 -5.07
C ARG A 277 -16.84 -8.39 -4.98
N GLU A 278 -16.96 -7.81 -3.77
CA GLU A 278 -17.58 -6.50 -3.54
C GLU A 278 -16.78 -5.42 -4.25
N GLY A 279 -15.45 -5.45 -4.14
CA GLY A 279 -14.58 -4.46 -4.77
C GLY A 279 -14.69 -4.48 -6.30
N LEU A 280 -14.69 -5.65 -6.94
CA LEU A 280 -14.83 -5.75 -8.39
C LEU A 280 -16.23 -5.36 -8.88
N ARG A 281 -17.31 -5.69 -8.13
CA ARG A 281 -18.68 -5.22 -8.46
C ARG A 281 -18.78 -3.70 -8.42
N ALA A 282 -18.22 -3.07 -7.39
CA ALA A 282 -18.19 -1.60 -7.28
C ALA A 282 -17.39 -0.97 -8.43
N LEU A 283 -16.24 -1.54 -8.78
CA LEU A 283 -15.42 -1.05 -9.88
C LEU A 283 -16.11 -1.24 -11.24
N LEU A 284 -16.90 -2.29 -11.43
CA LEU A 284 -17.66 -2.49 -12.67
C LEU A 284 -18.69 -1.37 -12.87
N SER A 285 -19.39 -0.96 -11.81
CA SER A 285 -20.39 0.13 -11.90
C SER A 285 -19.78 1.45 -12.36
N THR A 286 -18.52 1.73 -11.96
CA THR A 286 -17.80 2.95 -12.38
C THR A 286 -17.25 2.87 -13.81
N LEU A 287 -17.13 1.67 -14.40
CA LEU A 287 -16.70 1.49 -15.79
C LEU A 287 -17.84 1.66 -16.80
N GLN A 288 -19.09 1.59 -16.32
CA GLN A 288 -20.30 1.69 -17.14
C GLN A 288 -20.91 3.11 -17.10
N SER A 289 -20.47 3.94 -16.19
CA SER A 289 -20.83 5.36 -16.07
C SER A 289 -19.86 6.24 -16.87
#